data_409fabb5f6095bc0ed8b6ac19932f90a
#
_entry.id   409fabb5f6095bc0ed8b6ac19932f90a
#
_cell.length_a   1.000
_cell.length_b   1.000
_cell.length_c   1.000
_cell.angle_alpha   90.00
_cell.angle_beta   90.00
_cell.angle_gamma   90.00
#
_symmetry.space_group_name_H-M   'P 1'
#
loop_
_entity.id
_entity.type
_entity.pdbx_description
1 polymer ?
#
loop_
_entity_poly.entity_id
_entity_poly.type
_entity_poly.pdbx_seq_one_letter_code
_entity_poly.pdbx_strand_id
1 'polypeptide(L)'
;MASSKEDDRFGKNLGRMERHDLFREFPEHKSTILQLREGSRSFSRKFDEYNQLDEQIYRIETGAENTSDEYLNELRLKRLHLKDELYRQMLAW
;
A
#
# COMPACT_ATOMS: atom_id res chain seq x y z
N MET A 1 30.84 1.92 1.54
CA MET A 1 30.42 1.97 1.53
C MET A 1 29.83 1.89 1.55
N ALA A 2 29.70 1.97 1.65
CA ALA A 2 28.83 1.90 1.66
C ALA A 2 28.23 1.96 1.83
N SER A 3 28.26 2.19 1.82
CA SER A 3 27.51 2.24 2.01
C SER A 3 26.89 2.36 2.12
N SER A 4 26.88 2.69 2.07
CA SER A 4 26.17 2.89 2.19
C SER A 4 25.60 2.58 2.16
N LYS A 5 25.59 2.36 1.90
CA LYS A 5 24.95 2.04 1.90
C LYS A 5 24.55 1.64 2.56
N GLU A 6 24.83 1.57 2.96
CA GLU A 6 24.41 1.22 3.58
C GLU A 6 23.92 1.40 4.10
N ASP A 7 23.86 2.05 4.23
CA ASP A 7 23.21 2.26 4.65
C ASP A 7 22.52 1.97 4.65
N ASP A 8 22.46 1.82 4.25
CA ASP A 8 21.55 1.34 4.18
C ASP A 8 21.38 0.36 4.86
N ARG A 9 21.91 0.00 5.59
CA ARG A 9 21.66 -0.93 6.36
C ARG A 9 20.75 -0.88 7.30
N PHE A 10 20.79 -0.06 7.92
CA PHE A 10 19.56 -0.01 8.54
C PHE A 10 18.54 0.36 7.55
N GLY A 11 18.93 0.47 6.37
CA GLY A 11 18.04 0.71 5.28
C GLY A 11 17.05 -0.43 5.06
N LYS A 12 17.40 -1.64 5.41
CA LYS A 12 16.49 -2.74 5.23
C LYS A 12 15.29 -2.65 6.14
N ASN A 13 15.47 -2.10 7.32
CA ASN A 13 14.32 -1.88 8.19
C ASN A 13 13.41 -0.83 7.61
N LEU A 14 13.98 0.17 6.97
CA LEU A 14 13.19 1.18 6.29
C LEU A 14 12.33 0.58 5.20
N GLY A 15 12.85 -0.44 4.50
CA GLY A 15 12.07 -1.09 3.46
C GLY A 15 10.80 -1.71 3.99
N ARG A 16 10.83 -2.29 5.19
CA ARG A 16 9.66 -2.89 5.78
C ARG A 16 8.67 -1.86 6.29
N MET A 17 9.10 -0.62 6.45
CA MET A 17 8.26 0.45 6.96
C MET A 17 7.74 1.36 5.87
N GLU A 18 7.94 0.98 4.62
CA GLU A 18 7.46 1.78 3.50
C GLU A 18 5.97 1.60 3.30
N ARG A 19 5.33 2.64 2.79
CA ARG A 19 3.95 2.57 2.39
C ARG A 19 3.81 1.66 1.18
N HIS A 20 2.69 0.96 1.11
CA HIS A 20 2.36 0.11 -0.04
C HIS A 20 1.40 0.83 -0.96
N ASP A 21 1.73 2.06 -1.29
CA ASP A 21 0.98 2.89 -2.19
C ASP A 21 0.73 2.17 -3.50
N LEU A 22 -0.48 2.32 -4.04
CA LEU A 22 -0.88 1.58 -5.24
C LEU A 22 0.00 1.92 -6.43
N PHE A 23 0.48 3.16 -6.53
CA PHE A 23 1.38 3.53 -7.61
C PHE A 23 2.73 2.81 -7.48
N ARG A 24 3.15 2.52 -6.27
CA ARG A 24 4.38 1.74 -6.06
C ARG A 24 4.17 0.27 -6.35
N GLU A 25 2.99 -0.25 -6.02
CA GLU A 25 2.69 -1.66 -6.26
C GLU A 25 2.53 -1.95 -7.75
N PHE A 26 2.02 -0.99 -8.51
CA PHE A 26 1.75 -1.17 -9.93
C PHE A 26 2.27 0.03 -10.73
N PRO A 27 3.59 0.24 -10.73
CA PRO A 27 4.12 1.44 -11.41
C PRO A 27 3.83 1.48 -12.90
N GLU A 28 3.71 0.32 -13.54
CA GLU A 28 3.44 0.26 -14.97
C GLU A 28 1.97 0.56 -15.29
N HIS A 29 1.13 0.65 -14.27
CA HIS A 29 -0.30 0.93 -14.46
C HIS A 29 -0.71 2.31 -13.97
N LYS A 30 0.25 3.21 -13.82
CA LYS A 30 -0.03 4.55 -13.27
C LYS A 30 -1.11 5.27 -14.06
N SER A 31 -1.00 5.22 -15.38
CA SER A 31 -1.96 5.89 -16.26
C SER A 31 -3.37 5.33 -16.06
N THR A 32 -3.48 4.01 -15.99
CA THR A 32 -4.76 3.35 -15.79
C THR A 32 -5.38 3.74 -14.45
N ILE A 33 -4.56 3.79 -13.41
CA ILE A 33 -5.05 4.17 -12.07
C ILE A 33 -5.60 5.59 -12.10
N LEU A 34 -4.89 6.51 -12.74
CA LEU A 34 -5.35 7.89 -12.82
C LEU A 34 -6.67 8.00 -13.58
N GLN A 35 -6.79 7.27 -14.70
CA GLN A 35 -8.02 7.27 -15.48
C GLN A 35 -9.18 6.69 -14.69
N LEU A 36 -8.95 5.61 -13.96
CA LEU A 36 -9.99 4.98 -13.17
C LEU A 36 -10.43 5.86 -12.01
N ARG A 37 -9.51 6.59 -11.40
CA ARG A 37 -9.87 7.50 -10.32
C ARG A 37 -10.82 8.58 -10.79
N GLU A 38 -10.69 9.02 -12.03
CA GLU A 38 -11.57 10.03 -12.58
C GLU A 38 -12.85 9.45 -13.16
N GLY A 39 -12.75 8.26 -13.76
CA GLY A 39 -13.84 7.70 -14.51
C GLY A 39 -14.70 6.69 -13.79
N SER A 40 -14.28 6.21 -12.63
CA SER A 40 -15.01 5.17 -11.90
C SER A 40 -15.15 5.55 -10.43
N ARG A 41 -16.38 5.82 -10.01
CA ARG A 41 -16.66 6.15 -8.63
C ARG A 41 -16.35 4.96 -7.71
N SER A 42 -16.64 3.77 -8.16
CA SER A 42 -16.37 2.55 -7.41
C SER A 42 -14.87 2.37 -7.18
N PHE A 43 -14.08 2.57 -8.22
CA PHE A 43 -12.63 2.47 -8.09
C PHE A 43 -12.09 3.54 -7.15
N SER A 44 -12.57 4.77 -7.31
CA SER A 44 -12.09 5.88 -6.49
C SER A 44 -12.35 5.63 -5.01
N ARG A 45 -13.54 5.09 -4.69
CA ARG A 45 -13.87 4.80 -3.29
C ARG A 45 -12.97 3.72 -2.72
N LYS A 46 -12.73 2.65 -3.48
CA LYS A 46 -11.86 1.58 -3.02
C LYS A 46 -10.40 2.03 -2.94
N PHE A 47 -9.99 2.91 -3.84
CA PHE A 47 -8.66 3.49 -3.81
C PHE A 47 -8.45 4.27 -2.51
N ASP A 48 -9.42 5.09 -2.12
CA ASP A 48 -9.33 5.83 -0.87
C ASP A 48 -9.31 4.89 0.33
N GLU A 49 -10.14 3.86 0.29
CA GLU A 49 -10.17 2.86 1.36
C GLU A 49 -8.83 2.15 1.50
N TYR A 50 -8.21 1.82 0.37
CA TYR A 50 -6.90 1.19 0.36
C TYR A 50 -5.85 2.11 0.99
N ASN A 51 -5.88 3.38 0.64
CA ASN A 51 -4.90 4.34 1.17
C ASN A 51 -5.06 4.52 2.67
N GLN A 52 -6.29 4.60 3.17
CA GLN A 52 -6.53 4.74 4.61
C GLN A 52 -6.05 3.52 5.36
N LEU A 53 -6.31 2.35 4.81
CA LEU A 53 -5.90 1.10 5.43
C LEU A 53 -4.38 0.97 5.43
N ASP A 54 -3.74 1.33 4.31
CA ASP A 54 -2.30 1.29 4.22
C ASP A 54 -1.65 2.26 5.19
N GLU A 55 -2.23 3.44 5.37
CA GLU A 55 -1.72 4.39 6.35
C GLU A 55 -1.84 3.86 7.77
N GLN A 56 -2.94 3.22 8.10
CA GLN A 56 -3.12 2.65 9.44
C GLN A 56 -2.09 1.56 9.69
N ILE A 57 -1.88 0.68 8.72
CA ILE A 57 -0.88 -0.38 8.84
C ILE A 57 0.51 0.23 9.04
N TYR A 58 0.81 1.26 8.27
CA TYR A 58 2.10 1.94 8.38
C TYR A 58 2.31 2.50 9.78
N ARG A 59 1.28 3.14 10.36
CA ARG A 59 1.39 3.69 11.71
C ARG A 59 1.61 2.60 12.74
N ILE A 60 0.97 1.46 12.56
CA ILE A 60 1.17 0.33 13.48
C ILE A 60 2.57 -0.23 13.34
N GLU A 61 3.02 -0.41 12.12
CA GLU A 61 4.33 -1.01 11.86
C GLU A 61 5.48 -0.12 12.28
N THR A 62 5.28 1.19 12.26
CA THR A 62 6.32 2.13 12.68
C THR A 62 6.24 2.48 14.16
N GLY A 63 5.27 1.93 14.88
CA GLY A 63 5.16 2.15 16.32
C GLY A 63 4.36 3.38 16.70
N ALA A 64 3.80 4.11 15.75
CA ALA A 64 2.99 5.28 16.04
C ALA A 64 1.61 4.90 16.60
N GLU A 65 1.20 3.67 16.40
CA GLU A 65 -0.07 3.16 16.87
C GLU A 65 0.13 1.73 17.35
N ASN A 66 -0.50 1.34 18.46
CA ASN A 66 -0.36 0.00 19.02
C ASN A 66 -1.60 -0.83 18.74
N THR A 67 -1.39 -2.11 18.49
CA THR A 67 -2.49 -3.04 18.34
C THR A 67 -1.97 -4.47 18.52
N SER A 68 -2.86 -5.44 18.52
CA SER A 68 -2.46 -6.83 18.61
C SER A 68 -1.92 -7.32 17.26
N ASP A 69 -1.10 -8.37 17.31
CA ASP A 69 -0.58 -8.98 16.09
C ASP A 69 -1.71 -9.55 15.24
N GLU A 70 -2.74 -10.12 15.89
CA GLU A 70 -3.87 -10.67 15.17
C GLU A 70 -4.60 -9.60 14.38
N TYR A 71 -4.83 -8.45 15.02
CA TYR A 71 -5.53 -7.37 14.34
C TYR A 71 -4.70 -6.82 13.18
N LEU A 72 -3.40 -6.66 13.40
CA LEU A 72 -2.52 -6.20 12.32
C LEU A 72 -2.55 -7.16 11.13
N ASN A 73 -2.56 -8.47 11.40
CA ASN A 73 -2.64 -9.45 10.33
C ASN A 73 -3.96 -9.38 9.59
N GLU A 74 -5.06 -9.11 10.29
CA GLU A 74 -6.35 -8.91 9.65
C GLU A 74 -6.32 -7.70 8.72
N LEU A 75 -5.69 -6.62 9.17
CA LEU A 75 -5.58 -5.42 8.33
C LEU A 75 -4.75 -5.69 7.08
N ARG A 76 -3.65 -6.44 7.23
CA ARG A 76 -2.81 -6.78 6.10
C ARG A 76 -3.56 -7.65 5.08
N LEU A 77 -4.36 -8.59 5.57
CA LEU A 77 -5.14 -9.42 4.68
C LEU A 77 -6.20 -8.60 3.94
N LYS A 78 -6.82 -7.68 4.66
CA LYS A 78 -7.79 -6.79 4.03
C LYS A 78 -7.15 -5.93 2.96
N ARG A 79 -5.93 -5.43 3.23
CA ARG A 79 -5.20 -4.64 2.25
C ARG A 79 -4.90 -5.47 1.00
N LEU A 80 -4.53 -6.73 1.18
CA LEU A 80 -4.27 -7.62 0.07
C LEU A 80 -5.52 -7.82 -0.78
N HIS A 81 -6.67 -8.04 -0.14
CA HIS A 81 -7.92 -8.23 -0.86
C HIS A 81 -8.32 -6.99 -1.65
N LEU A 82 -8.15 -5.82 -1.05
CA LEU A 82 -8.44 -4.56 -1.75
C LEU A 82 -7.51 -4.36 -2.94
N LYS A 83 -6.22 -4.68 -2.76
CA LYS A 83 -5.27 -4.57 -3.85
C LYS A 83 -5.66 -5.48 -5.01
N ASP A 84 -6.05 -6.71 -4.72
CA ASP A 84 -6.47 -7.65 -5.75
C ASP A 84 -7.70 -7.15 -6.48
N GLU A 85 -8.64 -6.59 -5.75
CA GLU A 85 -9.87 -6.06 -6.31
C GLU A 85 -9.61 -4.88 -7.23
N LEU A 86 -8.75 -3.97 -6.76
CA LEU A 86 -8.35 -2.83 -7.58
C LEU A 86 -7.63 -3.27 -8.84
N TYR A 87 -6.76 -4.26 -8.71
CA TYR A 87 -6.03 -4.77 -9.85
C TYR A 87 -6.96 -5.37 -10.89
N ARG A 88 -7.98 -6.11 -10.45
CA ARG A 88 -8.95 -6.68 -11.38
C ARG A 88 -9.69 -5.57 -12.14
N GLN A 89 -10.00 -4.47 -11.47
CA GLN A 89 -10.63 -3.34 -12.15
C GLN A 89 -9.69 -2.69 -13.17
N MET A 90 -8.41 -2.63 -12.84
CA MET A 90 -7.42 -2.11 -13.79
C MET A 90 -7.34 -2.95 -15.04
N LEU A 91 -7.38 -4.27 -14.88
CA LEU A 91 -7.30 -5.17 -16.01
C LEU A 91 -8.55 -5.10 -16.88
N ALA A 92 -9.69 -4.76 -16.30
CA ALA A 92 -10.96 -4.68 -17.01
C ALA A 92 -11.18 -3.32 -17.67
N TRP A 93 -10.36 -2.35 -17.35
CA TRP A 93 -10.50 -0.99 -17.88
C TRP A 93 -9.95 -0.91 -19.30
#